data_e8257c1c273ca87b9062fa56d2bc4494
#
_entry.id   e8257c1c273ca87b9062fa56d2bc4494
#
_cell.length_a   1.000
_cell.length_b   1.000
_cell.length_c   1.000
_cell.angle_alpha   90.00
_cell.angle_beta   90.00
_cell.angle_gamma   90.00
#
_symmetry.space_group_name_H-M   'P 1'
#
loop_
_entity.id
_entity.type
_entity.pdbx_description
1 polymer ?
#
loop_
_entity_poly.entity_id
_entity_poly.type
_entity_poly.pdbx_seq_one_letter_code
_entity_poly.pdbx_strand_id
1 'polypeptide(L)'
;KIRLYFSDKIQSDLVSHLTKEQSHYVKDVMRLEKGDYLSVFNAQGEWSAIIENYEKEGARIKILKKVRDKDNEKNIWLAFSPIKQNPLNFIIQKGTELGVQKFIPILSERTIVKEINITRVKKIIVEASEQSNRISVPEINNLETLKNFLSQFPKNGYLLFCDINCEKNNLKNILSKKIEEP
;
A
#
# COMPACT_ATOMS: atom_id res chain seq x y z
N LYS A 1 18.14 -2.94 4.54
CA LYS A 1 17.62 -2.45 5.82
C LYS A 1 16.18 -2.93 5.96
N ILE A 2 15.82 -3.55 7.08
CA ILE A 2 14.46 -4.05 7.33
C ILE A 2 13.54 -2.87 7.61
N ARG A 3 12.40 -2.86 6.96
CA ARG A 3 11.34 -1.86 7.14
C ARG A 3 10.03 -2.58 7.42
N LEU A 4 9.31 -2.13 8.44
CA LEU A 4 8.03 -2.70 8.84
C LEU A 4 6.97 -1.62 8.95
N TYR A 5 5.79 -1.91 8.44
CA TYR A 5 4.62 -1.08 8.65
C TYR A 5 4.17 -1.15 10.11
N PHE A 6 3.92 0.00 10.71
CA PHE A 6 3.49 0.12 12.10
C PHE A 6 2.19 0.91 12.16
N SER A 7 1.10 0.25 12.52
CA SER A 7 -0.26 0.84 12.45
C SER A 7 -0.50 1.94 13.47
N ASP A 8 0.19 1.88 14.60
CA ASP A 8 -0.04 2.80 15.69
C ASP A 8 0.67 4.13 15.48
N LYS A 9 0.31 5.12 16.29
CA LYS A 9 0.97 6.41 16.25
C LYS A 9 2.43 6.27 16.66
N ILE A 10 3.33 6.80 15.83
CA ILE A 10 4.76 6.74 16.06
C ILE A 10 5.25 8.10 16.58
N GLN A 11 6.09 8.06 17.61
CA GLN A 11 6.83 9.22 18.13
C GLN A 11 8.20 8.78 18.65
N SER A 12 9.15 9.72 18.73
CA SER A 12 10.47 9.43 19.29
C SER A 12 10.35 8.99 20.75
N ASP A 13 11.27 8.10 21.16
CA ASP A 13 11.34 7.48 22.49
C ASP A 13 10.14 6.59 22.88
N LEU A 14 9.20 6.35 21.95
CA LEU A 14 8.14 5.36 22.16
C LEU A 14 8.75 3.96 22.26
N VAL A 15 8.36 3.23 23.31
CA VAL A 15 8.62 1.80 23.45
C VAL A 15 7.32 1.04 23.14
N SER A 16 7.41 0.06 22.28
CA SER A 16 6.26 -0.73 21.85
C SER A 16 6.67 -2.15 21.45
N HIS A 17 5.71 -2.99 21.14
CA HIS A 17 5.95 -4.35 20.66
C HIS A 17 5.56 -4.47 19.19
N LEU A 18 6.37 -5.18 18.43
CA LEU A 18 5.98 -5.66 17.11
C LEU A 18 4.88 -6.74 17.25
N THR A 19 4.04 -6.88 16.25
CA THR A 19 3.07 -7.98 16.21
C THR A 19 3.80 -9.33 16.27
N LYS A 20 3.10 -10.41 16.61
CA LYS A 20 3.69 -11.76 16.63
C LYS A 20 4.23 -12.16 15.26
N GLU A 21 3.52 -11.84 14.17
CA GLU A 21 3.97 -12.10 12.79
C GLU A 21 5.26 -11.34 12.48
N GLN A 22 5.32 -10.05 12.80
CA GLN A 22 6.50 -9.20 12.60
C GLN A 22 7.66 -9.65 13.49
N SER A 23 7.39 -10.04 14.74
CA SER A 23 8.41 -10.54 15.68
C SER A 23 9.04 -11.83 15.18
N HIS A 24 8.23 -12.76 14.69
CA HIS A 24 8.72 -13.98 14.03
C HIS A 24 9.58 -13.63 12.80
N TYR A 25 9.10 -12.73 11.96
CA TYR A 25 9.83 -12.30 10.76
C TYR A 25 11.21 -11.72 11.11
N VAL A 26 11.30 -10.76 12.04
CA VAL A 26 12.59 -10.13 12.38
C VAL A 26 13.53 -11.10 13.11
N LYS A 27 13.02 -11.99 13.98
CA LYS A 27 13.81 -12.93 14.76
C LYS A 27 14.24 -14.14 13.95
N ASP A 28 13.28 -14.84 13.37
CA ASP A 28 13.50 -16.19 12.86
C ASP A 28 13.85 -16.19 11.35
N VAL A 29 13.36 -15.23 10.58
CA VAL A 29 13.66 -15.09 9.16
C VAL A 29 14.84 -14.17 8.93
N MET A 30 14.82 -12.97 9.50
CA MET A 30 15.86 -11.96 9.31
C MET A 30 16.99 -12.06 10.31
N ARG A 31 16.82 -12.85 11.37
CA ARG A 31 17.82 -13.16 12.41
C ARG A 31 18.38 -11.92 13.08
N LEU A 32 17.52 -10.95 13.34
CA LEU A 32 17.90 -9.77 14.10
C LEU A 32 18.00 -10.13 15.58
N GLU A 33 19.00 -9.58 16.25
CA GLU A 33 19.27 -9.75 17.67
C GLU A 33 18.95 -8.49 18.47
N LYS A 34 19.01 -8.57 19.79
CA LYS A 34 18.95 -7.42 20.68
C LYS A 34 20.08 -6.45 20.33
N GLY A 35 19.74 -5.18 20.14
CA GLY A 35 20.67 -4.13 19.73
C GLY A 35 20.66 -3.84 18.23
N ASP A 36 20.03 -4.70 17.42
CA ASP A 36 19.91 -4.47 15.99
C ASP A 36 18.89 -3.39 15.65
N TYR A 37 19.14 -2.73 14.50
CA TYR A 37 18.32 -1.62 14.01
C TYR A 37 17.39 -2.07 12.89
N LEU A 38 16.17 -1.53 12.94
CA LEU A 38 15.20 -1.62 11.86
C LEU A 38 14.56 -0.26 11.60
N SER A 39 13.74 -0.16 10.57
CA SER A 39 12.86 1.00 10.37
C SER A 39 11.41 0.59 10.61
N VAL A 40 10.63 1.51 11.17
CA VAL A 40 9.18 1.42 11.22
C VAL A 40 8.57 2.63 10.53
N PHE A 41 7.46 2.44 9.83
CA PHE A 41 6.84 3.54 9.09
C PHE A 41 5.32 3.46 9.12
N ASN A 42 4.68 4.60 8.93
CA ASN A 42 3.26 4.76 8.64
C ASN A 42 3.02 6.03 7.81
N ALA A 43 1.75 6.42 7.62
CA ALA A 43 1.38 7.59 6.84
C ALA A 43 1.97 8.93 7.32
N GLN A 44 2.61 8.96 8.50
CA GLN A 44 3.24 10.16 9.07
C GLN A 44 4.73 10.26 8.76
N GLY A 45 5.37 9.17 8.30
CA GLY A 45 6.79 9.13 7.99
C GLY A 45 7.45 7.78 8.31
N GLU A 46 8.76 7.79 8.42
CA GLU A 46 9.60 6.64 8.78
C GLU A 46 10.54 7.00 9.93
N TRP A 47 10.69 6.06 10.86
CA TRP A 47 11.58 6.19 12.04
C TRP A 47 12.56 5.04 12.11
N SER A 48 13.75 5.31 12.62
CA SER A 48 14.64 4.26 13.07
C SER A 48 14.17 3.71 14.41
N ALA A 49 14.33 2.43 14.60
CA ALA A 49 14.06 1.73 15.85
C ALA A 49 15.16 0.73 16.17
N ILE A 50 15.30 0.36 17.44
CA ILE A 50 16.23 -0.64 17.91
C ILE A 50 15.46 -1.75 18.65
N ILE A 51 15.88 -3.00 18.48
CA ILE A 51 15.34 -4.13 19.24
C ILE A 51 15.92 -4.09 20.66
N GLU A 52 15.08 -3.88 21.67
CA GLU A 52 15.49 -3.91 23.06
C GLU A 52 15.52 -5.33 23.63
N ASN A 53 14.52 -6.14 23.29
CA ASN A 53 14.41 -7.51 23.79
C ASN A 53 13.37 -8.30 22.99
N TYR A 54 13.35 -9.62 23.17
CA TYR A 54 12.29 -10.52 22.70
C TYR A 54 11.51 -11.03 23.91
N GLU A 55 10.22 -10.67 23.95
CA GLU A 55 9.32 -10.96 25.06
C GLU A 55 8.18 -11.88 24.59
N LYS A 56 7.33 -12.31 25.51
CA LYS A 56 6.18 -13.19 25.19
C LYS A 56 5.15 -12.49 24.30
N GLU A 57 5.01 -11.18 24.45
CA GLU A 57 4.12 -10.30 23.70
C GLU A 57 4.62 -10.06 22.27
N GLY A 58 5.92 -10.14 22.05
CA GLY A 58 6.60 -9.91 20.78
C GLY A 58 7.98 -9.28 20.95
N ALA A 59 8.61 -8.90 19.83
CA ALA A 59 9.85 -8.14 19.88
C ALA A 59 9.57 -6.72 20.39
N ARG A 60 10.16 -6.38 21.53
CA ARG A 60 10.11 -5.05 22.11
C ARG A 60 11.09 -4.15 21.38
N ILE A 61 10.59 -3.04 20.86
CA ILE A 61 11.37 -2.06 20.12
C ILE A 61 11.28 -0.70 20.80
N LYS A 62 12.37 0.06 20.71
CA LYS A 62 12.39 1.48 21.05
C LYS A 62 12.52 2.29 19.76
N ILE A 63 11.57 3.20 19.55
CA ILE A 63 11.62 4.17 18.45
C ILE A 63 12.65 5.23 18.81
N LEU A 64 13.55 5.52 17.86
CA LEU A 64 14.64 6.47 18.11
C LEU A 64 14.32 7.85 17.51
N LYS A 65 14.54 8.00 16.23
CA LYS A 65 14.37 9.27 15.54
C LYS A 65 13.66 9.12 14.21
N LYS A 66 12.96 10.15 13.81
CA LYS A 66 12.39 10.25 12.46
C LYS A 66 13.51 10.34 11.44
N VAL A 67 13.45 9.52 10.40
CA VAL A 67 14.47 9.45 9.34
C VAL A 67 13.94 9.90 7.99
N ARG A 68 12.59 9.91 7.81
CA ARG A 68 11.95 10.39 6.60
C ARG A 68 10.57 10.95 6.90
N ASP A 69 10.21 12.07 6.28
CA ASP A 69 8.87 12.63 6.34
C ASP A 69 7.92 11.96 5.34
N LYS A 70 6.64 12.27 5.47
CA LYS A 70 5.62 11.84 4.52
C LYS A 70 5.98 12.32 3.11
N ASP A 71 5.88 11.43 2.13
CA ASP A 71 6.07 11.77 0.71
C ASP A 71 4.82 12.48 0.15
N ASN A 72 5.04 13.45 -0.75
CA ASN A 72 3.97 14.04 -1.57
C ASN A 72 3.72 13.15 -2.80
N GLU A 73 3.03 12.05 -2.59
CA GLU A 73 2.66 11.15 -3.68
C GLU A 73 1.43 11.68 -4.44
N LYS A 74 1.39 11.42 -5.75
CA LYS A 74 0.21 11.73 -6.58
C LYS A 74 -0.96 10.86 -6.15
N ASN A 75 -2.16 11.42 -6.12
CA ASN A 75 -3.38 10.69 -5.76
C ASN A 75 -3.91 9.86 -6.94
N ILE A 76 -3.29 8.71 -7.18
CA ILE A 76 -3.63 7.79 -8.28
C ILE A 76 -4.50 6.66 -7.73
N TRP A 77 -5.67 6.47 -8.32
CA TRP A 77 -6.58 5.37 -8.02
C TRP A 77 -6.60 4.36 -9.15
N LEU A 78 -6.61 3.08 -8.81
CA LEU A 78 -6.76 1.99 -9.77
C LEU A 78 -8.12 1.32 -9.57
N ALA A 79 -9.03 1.60 -10.52
CA ALA A 79 -10.29 0.90 -10.62
C ALA A 79 -10.13 -0.30 -11.57
N PHE A 80 -10.54 -1.50 -11.15
CA PHE A 80 -10.31 -2.72 -11.93
C PHE A 80 -11.38 -3.78 -11.64
N SER A 81 -11.72 -4.59 -12.64
CA SER A 81 -12.57 -5.76 -12.41
C SER A 81 -11.75 -6.90 -11.81
N PRO A 82 -12.24 -7.55 -10.74
CA PRO A 82 -11.53 -8.65 -10.11
C PRO A 82 -11.29 -9.82 -11.08
N ILE A 83 -10.08 -10.35 -11.03
CA ILE A 83 -9.64 -11.51 -11.81
C ILE A 83 -9.19 -12.63 -10.88
N LYS A 84 -8.80 -13.77 -11.41
CA LYS A 84 -8.32 -14.92 -10.63
C LYS A 84 -7.17 -14.52 -9.69
N GLN A 85 -7.02 -15.25 -8.60
CA GLN A 85 -6.21 -14.88 -7.45
C GLN A 85 -4.74 -14.51 -7.75
N ASN A 86 -4.01 -15.33 -8.54
CA ASN A 86 -2.60 -15.05 -8.79
C ASN A 86 -2.39 -13.76 -9.61
N PRO A 87 -3.07 -13.53 -10.75
CA PRO A 87 -3.02 -12.24 -11.43
C PRO A 87 -3.49 -11.06 -10.57
N LEU A 88 -4.50 -11.26 -9.70
CA LEU A 88 -4.95 -10.22 -8.77
C LEU A 88 -3.83 -9.82 -7.81
N ASN A 89 -3.16 -10.79 -7.19
CA ASN A 89 -2.03 -10.51 -6.29
C ASN A 89 -0.94 -9.69 -7.00
N PHE A 90 -0.64 -10.03 -8.25
CA PHE A 90 0.35 -9.32 -9.05
C PHE A 90 -0.07 -7.86 -9.34
N ILE A 91 -1.34 -7.63 -9.70
CA ILE A 91 -1.87 -6.27 -9.91
C ILE A 91 -1.75 -5.44 -8.63
N ILE A 92 -2.15 -5.99 -7.49
CA ILE A 92 -2.10 -5.29 -6.20
C ILE A 92 -0.65 -4.98 -5.82
N GLN A 93 0.24 -5.96 -5.93
CA GLN A 93 1.66 -5.77 -5.64
C GLN A 93 2.26 -4.68 -6.54
N LYS A 94 2.14 -4.82 -7.86
CA LYS A 94 2.74 -3.88 -8.82
C LYS A 94 2.07 -2.51 -8.80
N GLY A 95 0.77 -2.44 -8.61
CA GLY A 95 0.07 -1.17 -8.41
C GLY A 95 0.58 -0.43 -7.17
N THR A 96 0.82 -1.16 -6.07
CA THR A 96 1.43 -0.59 -4.86
C THR A 96 2.84 -0.08 -5.15
N GLU A 97 3.70 -0.90 -5.75
CA GLU A 97 5.08 -0.51 -6.10
C GLU A 97 5.14 0.73 -7.02
N LEU A 98 4.16 0.88 -7.92
CA LEU A 98 4.07 1.98 -8.89
C LEU A 98 3.38 3.24 -8.38
N GLY A 99 2.94 3.28 -7.12
CA GLY A 99 2.42 4.50 -6.52
C GLY A 99 0.90 4.64 -6.50
N VAL A 100 0.13 3.58 -6.77
CA VAL A 100 -1.32 3.59 -6.57
C VAL A 100 -1.62 3.88 -5.10
N GLN A 101 -2.54 4.82 -4.83
CA GLN A 101 -2.97 5.20 -3.48
C GLN A 101 -4.25 4.49 -3.06
N LYS A 102 -5.06 4.08 -4.04
CA LYS A 102 -6.35 3.44 -3.76
C LYS A 102 -6.70 2.42 -4.83
N PHE A 103 -7.05 1.23 -4.38
CA PHE A 103 -7.56 0.14 -5.20
C PHE A 103 -9.07 0.08 -5.09
N ILE A 104 -9.77 0.08 -6.23
CA ILE A 104 -11.23 0.08 -6.29
C ILE A 104 -11.68 -1.11 -7.15
N PRO A 105 -11.99 -2.26 -6.52
CA PRO A 105 -12.52 -3.40 -7.26
C PRO A 105 -13.93 -3.10 -7.75
N ILE A 106 -14.16 -3.28 -9.06
CA ILE A 106 -15.44 -2.96 -9.72
C ILE A 106 -16.07 -4.22 -10.28
N LEU A 107 -17.32 -4.46 -9.91
CA LEU A 107 -18.13 -5.50 -10.49
C LEU A 107 -18.70 -5.01 -11.83
N SER A 108 -18.16 -5.52 -12.92
CA SER A 108 -18.72 -5.30 -14.26
C SER A 108 -19.59 -6.48 -14.69
N GLU A 109 -20.35 -6.32 -15.76
CA GLU A 109 -21.32 -7.30 -16.25
C GLU A 109 -20.73 -8.70 -16.47
N ARG A 110 -19.49 -8.77 -17.00
CA ARG A 110 -18.79 -10.03 -17.30
C ARG A 110 -17.78 -10.45 -16.22
N THR A 111 -17.80 -9.84 -15.04
CA THR A 111 -16.88 -10.20 -13.96
C THR A 111 -17.22 -11.58 -13.39
N ILE A 112 -16.29 -12.50 -13.47
CA ILE A 112 -16.46 -13.88 -12.98
C ILE A 112 -16.26 -13.94 -11.47
N VAL A 113 -15.24 -13.22 -10.95
CA VAL A 113 -14.89 -13.21 -9.54
C VAL A 113 -15.80 -12.25 -8.79
N LYS A 114 -16.67 -12.77 -7.94
CA LYS A 114 -17.68 -12.01 -7.20
C LYS A 114 -17.26 -11.61 -5.79
N GLU A 115 -16.13 -12.11 -5.31
CA GLU A 115 -15.63 -11.86 -3.96
C GLU A 115 -14.11 -11.67 -3.97
N ILE A 116 -13.64 -10.82 -3.08
CA ILE A 116 -12.20 -10.58 -2.87
C ILE A 116 -11.89 -10.77 -1.38
N ASN A 117 -10.85 -11.53 -1.08
CA ASN A 117 -10.33 -11.61 0.27
C ASN A 117 -9.55 -10.33 0.60
N ILE A 118 -10.26 -9.34 1.13
CA ILE A 118 -9.71 -8.02 1.49
C ILE A 118 -8.57 -8.14 2.51
N THR A 119 -8.67 -9.03 3.47
CA THR A 119 -7.61 -9.25 4.47
C THR A 119 -6.30 -9.68 3.82
N ARG A 120 -6.37 -10.62 2.87
CA ARG A 120 -5.20 -11.04 2.09
C ARG A 120 -4.64 -9.92 1.22
N VAL A 121 -5.51 -9.17 0.56
CA VAL A 121 -5.08 -8.03 -0.29
C VAL A 121 -4.37 -6.98 0.55
N LYS A 122 -4.87 -6.65 1.74
CA LYS A 122 -4.21 -5.73 2.67
C LYS A 122 -2.81 -6.20 3.07
N LYS A 123 -2.61 -7.50 3.31
CA LYS A 123 -1.27 -8.05 3.58
C LYS A 123 -0.33 -7.81 2.40
N ILE A 124 -0.75 -8.10 1.17
CA ILE A 124 0.05 -7.87 -0.05
C ILE A 124 0.41 -6.38 -0.21
N ILE A 125 -0.54 -5.48 0.05
CA ILE A 125 -0.31 -4.03 0.00
C ILE A 125 0.77 -3.63 1.01
N VAL A 126 0.69 -4.10 2.25
CA VAL A 126 1.68 -3.81 3.30
C VAL A 126 3.06 -4.33 2.90
N GLU A 127 3.16 -5.61 2.52
CA GLU A 127 4.42 -6.23 2.08
C GLU A 127 5.04 -5.48 0.89
N ALA A 128 4.23 -5.13 -0.11
CA ALA A 128 4.69 -4.37 -1.27
C ALA A 128 5.16 -2.95 -0.88
N SER A 129 4.50 -2.29 0.08
CA SER A 129 4.91 -0.98 0.59
C SER A 129 6.23 -1.06 1.37
N GLU A 130 6.42 -2.12 2.16
CA GLU A 130 7.67 -2.40 2.87
C GLU A 130 8.83 -2.59 1.89
N GLN A 131 8.64 -3.37 0.83
CA GLN A 131 9.68 -3.71 -0.15
C GLN A 131 9.97 -2.57 -1.14
N SER A 132 8.96 -1.81 -1.55
CA SER A 132 9.13 -0.70 -2.51
C SER A 132 9.57 0.61 -1.89
N ASN A 133 9.87 0.63 -0.61
CA ASN A 133 10.32 1.82 0.12
C ASN A 133 9.29 2.96 0.17
N ARG A 134 7.99 2.64 0.05
CA ARG A 134 6.89 3.60 0.20
C ARG A 134 6.64 3.92 1.68
N ILE A 135 6.23 5.15 1.97
CA ILE A 135 5.73 5.54 3.29
C ILE A 135 4.22 5.36 3.36
N SER A 136 3.52 5.64 2.27
CA SER A 136 2.08 5.43 2.21
C SER A 136 1.74 3.96 1.95
N VAL A 137 0.72 3.48 2.63
CA VAL A 137 0.13 2.16 2.39
C VAL A 137 -1.21 2.39 1.69
N PRO A 138 -1.38 1.91 0.44
CA PRO A 138 -2.61 2.07 -0.32
C PRO A 138 -3.85 1.55 0.40
N GLU A 139 -4.99 2.20 0.15
CA GLU A 139 -6.30 1.72 0.58
C GLU A 139 -6.85 0.71 -0.43
N ILE A 140 -7.69 -0.21 0.04
CA ILE A 140 -8.52 -1.09 -0.79
C ILE A 140 -9.98 -0.94 -0.38
N ASN A 141 -10.84 -0.58 -1.35
CA ASN A 141 -12.28 -0.54 -1.15
C ASN A 141 -12.90 -1.95 -1.17
N ASN A 142 -14.10 -2.04 -0.65
CA ASN A 142 -14.95 -3.21 -0.91
C ASN A 142 -15.34 -3.25 -2.38
N LEU A 143 -15.74 -4.44 -2.85
CA LEU A 143 -16.24 -4.62 -4.21
C LEU A 143 -17.54 -3.83 -4.40
N GLU A 144 -17.59 -3.00 -5.43
CA GLU A 144 -18.75 -2.17 -5.75
C GLU A 144 -19.10 -2.24 -7.24
N THR A 145 -20.28 -1.77 -7.61
CA THR A 145 -20.71 -1.73 -9.02
C THR A 145 -20.07 -0.53 -9.74
N LEU A 146 -19.87 -0.65 -11.06
CA LEU A 146 -19.40 0.48 -11.88
C LEU A 146 -20.32 1.70 -11.73
N LYS A 147 -21.64 1.50 -11.62
CA LYS A 147 -22.61 2.56 -11.40
C LYS A 147 -22.35 3.32 -10.10
N ASN A 148 -22.12 2.60 -9.01
CA ASN A 148 -21.82 3.22 -7.72
C ASN A 148 -20.51 4.00 -7.76
N PHE A 149 -19.45 3.40 -8.30
CA PHE A 149 -18.17 4.08 -8.48
C PHE A 149 -18.32 5.39 -9.26
N LEU A 150 -19.00 5.38 -10.42
CA LEU A 150 -19.20 6.59 -11.23
C LEU A 150 -20.06 7.63 -10.53
N SER A 151 -21.06 7.24 -9.74
CA SER A 151 -21.89 8.18 -8.99
C SER A 151 -21.15 8.91 -7.86
N GLN A 152 -20.09 8.30 -7.33
CA GLN A 152 -19.25 8.85 -6.27
C GLN A 152 -17.91 9.42 -6.79
N PHE A 153 -17.72 9.42 -8.11
CA PHE A 153 -16.47 9.88 -8.69
C PHE A 153 -16.23 11.37 -8.38
N PRO A 154 -15.03 11.76 -7.94
CA PRO A 154 -14.73 13.14 -7.57
C PRO A 154 -14.92 14.11 -8.76
N LYS A 155 -15.60 15.22 -8.53
CA LYS A 155 -15.86 16.24 -9.58
C LYS A 155 -14.58 16.79 -10.22
N ASN A 156 -13.50 16.87 -9.44
CA ASN A 156 -12.19 17.37 -9.88
C ASN A 156 -11.22 16.23 -10.26
N GLY A 157 -11.72 15.02 -10.42
CA GLY A 157 -10.92 13.86 -10.80
C GLY A 157 -10.89 13.67 -12.33
N TYR A 158 -9.78 13.15 -12.82
CA TYR A 158 -9.67 12.67 -14.20
C TYR A 158 -9.86 11.15 -14.23
N LEU A 159 -10.77 10.67 -15.08
CA LEU A 159 -10.96 9.25 -15.34
C LEU A 159 -10.26 8.86 -16.64
N LEU A 160 -9.25 8.03 -16.54
CA LEU A 160 -8.62 7.40 -17.69
C LEU A 160 -9.22 6.01 -17.89
N PHE A 161 -9.96 5.85 -18.97
CA PHE A 161 -10.55 4.57 -19.34
C PHE A 161 -9.64 3.87 -20.38
N CYS A 162 -9.12 2.68 -20.02
CA CYS A 162 -8.28 1.88 -20.90
C CYS A 162 -9.16 0.99 -21.78
N ASP A 163 -9.41 1.42 -23.03
CA ASP A 163 -10.17 0.68 -24.03
C ASP A 163 -9.22 0.07 -25.06
N ILE A 164 -9.29 -1.25 -25.23
CA ILE A 164 -8.48 -1.99 -26.22
C ILE A 164 -8.84 -1.66 -27.67
N ASN A 165 -10.06 -1.14 -27.90
CA ASN A 165 -10.55 -0.77 -29.23
C ASN A 165 -10.26 0.72 -29.57
N CYS A 166 -9.58 1.44 -28.70
CA CYS A 166 -9.27 2.84 -28.94
C CYS A 166 -8.16 2.99 -30.00
N GLU A 167 -8.48 3.63 -31.13
CA GLU A 167 -7.52 3.87 -32.21
C GLU A 167 -6.42 4.88 -31.85
N LYS A 168 -6.61 5.70 -30.81
CA LYS A 168 -5.66 6.73 -30.39
C LYS A 168 -4.69 6.21 -29.32
N ASN A 169 -3.64 5.55 -29.78
CA ASN A 169 -2.68 4.86 -28.91
C ASN A 169 -1.63 5.76 -28.22
N ASN A 170 -1.78 7.07 -28.18
CA ASN A 170 -0.76 7.93 -27.58
C ASN A 170 -1.20 8.48 -26.22
N LEU A 171 -1.16 7.61 -25.20
CA LEU A 171 -1.44 7.95 -23.80
C LEU A 171 -0.61 9.15 -23.33
N LYS A 172 0.66 9.25 -23.74
CA LYS A 172 1.56 10.35 -23.39
C LYS A 172 1.02 11.70 -23.86
N ASN A 173 0.48 11.76 -25.08
CA ASN A 173 -0.10 12.99 -25.62
C ASN A 173 -1.45 13.36 -24.98
N ILE A 174 -2.20 12.36 -24.51
CA ILE A 174 -3.46 12.59 -23.79
C ILE A 174 -3.18 13.14 -22.39
N LEU A 175 -2.18 12.60 -21.69
CA LEU A 175 -1.82 13.03 -20.35
C LEU A 175 -1.13 14.41 -20.36
N SER A 176 -0.26 14.70 -21.31
CA SER A 176 0.42 16.00 -21.40
C SER A 176 -0.56 17.16 -21.65
N LYS A 177 -1.57 16.97 -22.49
CA LYS A 177 -2.57 18.01 -22.77
C LYS A 177 -3.50 18.32 -21.60
N LYS A 178 -3.69 17.42 -20.64
CA LYS A 178 -4.59 17.62 -19.48
C LYS A 178 -3.90 18.06 -18.20
N ILE A 179 -2.58 17.95 -18.12
CA ILE A 179 -1.81 18.40 -16.95
C ILE A 179 -1.52 19.91 -17.00
N GLU A 180 -1.67 20.52 -18.17
CA GLU A 180 -1.43 21.97 -18.40
C GLU A 180 -2.67 22.85 -18.19
N GLU A 181 -3.84 22.27 -17.98
CA GLU A 181 -5.05 23.03 -17.62
C GLU A 181 -5.24 23.04 -16.10
N PRO A 182 -5.32 24.22 -15.46
CA PRO A 182 -5.46 24.38 -14.02
C PRO A 182 -6.82 23.91 -13.47
#